data_4b31044d3ee04b7fc8e0be665d160396
#
_entry.id   4b31044d3ee04b7fc8e0be665d160396
#
_cell.length_a   1.000
_cell.length_b   1.000
_cell.length_c   1.000
_cell.angle_alpha   90.00
_cell.angle_beta   90.00
_cell.angle_gamma   90.00
#
_symmetry.space_group_name_H-M   'P 1'
#
loop_
_entity.id
_entity.type
_entity.pdbx_description
1 polymer ?
#
loop_
_entity_poly.entity_id
_entity_poly.type
_entity_poly.pdbx_seq_one_letter_code
_entity_poly.pdbx_strand_id
1 'polypeptide(L)'
;MKTGSDRGQSVASLNANVSYFLNNIQQYQALVSTIDTHRTISAFISQKLSGVGDLIDIGNGGVFDYDTSLVTSITAVDLFFDDLTPDLLHRYFPANARARQGSALAIPEQDGQFDMALMVMLLHHLAGDDWLSSWHNAQRAINEAWRVLRPTGRLLIVESCVPWWFFQIEQPLFLILSKLVGSVLSHPITFQFPVEMIADHLRKRSQHVTTQQIAKGKYVLQFGFKIPSMLTPIQIWGIEAYKSE
;
A
#
# COMPACT_ATOMS: atom_id res chain seq x y z
N MET A 1 -7.52 35.07 -10.39
CA MET A 1 -7.95 34.50 -9.11
C MET A 1 -8.99 33.41 -9.40
N LYS A 2 -8.59 32.14 -9.51
CA LYS A 2 -9.46 30.95 -9.48
C LYS A 2 -8.72 29.92 -8.67
N THR A 3 -8.92 29.94 -7.37
CA THR A 3 -8.44 28.96 -6.40
C THR A 3 -9.65 28.44 -5.66
N GLY A 4 -10.12 27.26 -5.94
CA GLY A 4 -11.21 26.71 -5.12
C GLY A 4 -11.96 25.49 -5.59
N SER A 5 -11.47 24.65 -6.53
CA SER A 5 -12.23 23.45 -6.89
C SER A 5 -11.47 22.12 -6.85
N ASP A 6 -10.17 22.15 -6.54
CA ASP A 6 -9.32 20.96 -6.70
C ASP A 6 -9.15 20.09 -5.43
N ARG A 7 -9.71 20.52 -4.29
CA ARG A 7 -9.56 19.78 -3.02
C ARG A 7 -10.77 18.89 -2.65
N GLY A 8 -11.88 19.03 -3.32
CA GLY A 8 -13.11 18.35 -2.91
C GLY A 8 -13.29 16.94 -3.48
N GLN A 9 -12.76 16.67 -4.66
CA GLN A 9 -13.00 15.40 -5.36
C GLN A 9 -12.05 14.28 -4.94
N SER A 10 -10.76 14.57 -4.69
CA SER A 10 -9.80 13.57 -4.18
C SER A 10 -10.13 13.06 -2.78
N VAL A 11 -10.83 13.87 -1.97
CA VAL A 11 -11.28 13.49 -0.62
C VAL A 11 -12.46 12.51 -0.67
N ALA A 12 -13.33 12.58 -1.67
CA ALA A 12 -14.51 11.73 -1.75
C ALA A 12 -14.17 10.26 -2.11
N SER A 13 -13.21 10.02 -3.00
CA SER A 13 -12.75 8.66 -3.34
C SER A 13 -11.95 8.02 -2.19
N LEU A 14 -11.11 8.79 -1.52
CA LEU A 14 -10.42 8.36 -0.31
C LEU A 14 -11.40 8.02 0.82
N ASN A 15 -12.44 8.83 1.03
CA ASN A 15 -13.48 8.54 2.03
C ASN A 15 -14.27 7.27 1.73
N ALA A 16 -14.52 6.95 0.46
CA ALA A 16 -15.19 5.70 0.07
C ALA A 16 -14.34 4.46 0.42
N ASN A 17 -13.02 4.52 0.19
CA ASN A 17 -12.10 3.45 0.55
C ASN A 17 -12.02 3.27 2.07
N VAL A 18 -11.87 4.36 2.82
CA VAL A 18 -11.87 4.35 4.29
C VAL A 18 -13.16 3.73 4.84
N SER A 19 -14.32 4.18 4.37
CA SER A 19 -15.62 3.63 4.81
C SER A 19 -15.77 2.15 4.50
N TYR A 20 -15.26 1.68 3.35
CA TYR A 20 -15.28 0.27 2.99
C TYR A 20 -14.46 -0.57 3.98
N PHE A 21 -13.21 -0.18 4.26
CA PHE A 21 -12.35 -0.91 5.17
C PHE A 21 -12.88 -0.90 6.60
N LEU A 22 -13.33 0.22 7.13
CA LEU A 22 -13.94 0.30 8.46
C LEU A 22 -15.11 -0.67 8.65
N ASN A 23 -15.98 -0.77 7.64
CA ASN A 23 -17.17 -1.62 7.72
C ASN A 23 -16.89 -3.11 7.46
N ASN A 24 -15.75 -3.44 6.82
CA ASN A 24 -15.47 -4.80 6.33
C ASN A 24 -14.14 -5.39 6.83
N ILE A 25 -13.43 -4.73 7.75
CA ILE A 25 -12.07 -5.12 8.17
C ILE A 25 -11.98 -6.58 8.63
N GLN A 26 -12.93 -7.06 9.43
CA GLN A 26 -12.91 -8.44 9.92
C GLN A 26 -13.15 -9.46 8.80
N GLN A 27 -14.06 -9.15 7.88
CA GLN A 27 -14.34 -10.01 6.72
C GLN A 27 -13.15 -10.00 5.76
N TYR A 28 -12.54 -8.84 5.56
CA TYR A 28 -11.34 -8.70 4.75
C TYR A 28 -10.16 -9.49 5.33
N GLN A 29 -9.88 -9.36 6.62
CA GLN A 29 -8.82 -10.12 7.31
C GLN A 29 -9.07 -11.63 7.22
N ALA A 30 -10.31 -12.08 7.46
CA ALA A 30 -10.67 -13.48 7.33
C ALA A 30 -10.47 -14.00 5.90
N LEU A 31 -10.80 -13.20 4.88
CA LEU A 31 -10.63 -13.58 3.48
C LEU A 31 -9.14 -13.63 3.11
N VAL A 32 -8.37 -12.62 3.50
CA VAL A 32 -6.93 -12.49 3.25
C VAL A 32 -6.17 -13.67 3.84
N SER A 33 -6.47 -14.07 5.07
CA SER A 33 -5.82 -15.21 5.75
C SER A 33 -6.00 -16.56 5.03
N THR A 34 -6.99 -16.69 4.14
CA THR A 34 -7.24 -17.92 3.36
C THR A 34 -6.46 -17.99 2.05
N ILE A 35 -5.69 -16.94 1.69
CA ILE A 35 -5.02 -16.83 0.41
C ILE A 35 -3.53 -17.14 0.56
N ASP A 36 -3.04 -18.17 -0.13
CA ASP A 36 -1.63 -18.60 -0.08
C ASP A 36 -0.64 -17.47 -0.42
N THR A 37 -1.06 -16.52 -1.27
CA THR A 37 -0.23 -15.36 -1.65
C THR A 37 0.16 -14.51 -0.44
N HIS A 38 -0.70 -14.38 0.57
CA HIS A 38 -0.37 -13.63 1.79
C HIS A 38 0.75 -14.28 2.59
N ARG A 39 0.81 -15.62 2.64
CA ARG A 39 1.91 -16.32 3.29
C ARG A 39 3.25 -16.08 2.61
N THR A 40 3.27 -16.05 1.27
CA THR A 40 4.50 -15.76 0.52
C THR A 40 4.92 -14.30 0.71
N ILE A 41 3.99 -13.36 0.76
CA ILE A 41 4.25 -11.95 1.07
C ILE A 41 4.81 -11.81 2.48
N SER A 42 4.16 -12.42 3.48
CA SER A 42 4.59 -12.39 4.88
C SER A 42 6.02 -12.92 5.05
N ALA A 43 6.32 -14.06 4.45
CA ALA A 43 7.66 -14.65 4.48
C ALA A 43 8.69 -13.72 3.81
N PHE A 44 8.35 -13.13 2.66
CA PHE A 44 9.21 -12.19 1.95
C PHE A 44 9.51 -10.94 2.78
N ILE A 45 8.48 -10.32 3.39
CA ILE A 45 8.66 -9.13 4.24
C ILE A 45 9.52 -9.50 5.45
N SER A 46 9.22 -10.60 6.16
CA SER A 46 9.96 -11.03 7.35
C SER A 46 11.44 -11.23 7.07
N GLN A 47 11.82 -11.77 5.90
CA GLN A 47 13.23 -11.88 5.50
C GLN A 47 13.92 -10.52 5.36
N LYS A 48 13.15 -9.49 5.00
CA LYS A 48 13.66 -8.12 4.84
C LYS A 48 13.72 -7.33 6.14
N LEU A 49 13.09 -7.77 7.22
CA LEU A 49 13.03 -7.04 8.49
C LEU A 49 14.26 -7.25 9.40
N SER A 50 15.11 -8.21 9.09
CA SER A 50 16.30 -8.48 9.91
C SER A 50 17.20 -7.25 10.04
N GLY A 51 17.53 -6.88 11.29
CA GLY A 51 18.39 -5.75 11.61
C GLY A 51 17.72 -4.37 11.53
N VAL A 52 16.40 -4.31 11.37
CA VAL A 52 15.62 -3.06 11.41
C VAL A 52 15.32 -2.69 12.85
N GLY A 53 15.64 -1.46 13.25
CA GLY A 53 15.29 -0.89 14.55
C GLY A 53 13.87 -0.30 14.53
N ASP A 54 13.73 0.86 13.88
CA ASP A 54 12.48 1.61 13.81
C ASP A 54 11.83 1.45 12.43
N LEU A 55 10.68 0.77 12.39
CA LEU A 55 9.87 0.56 11.20
C LEU A 55 8.68 1.53 11.17
N ILE A 56 8.44 2.15 10.03
CA ILE A 56 7.13 2.76 9.73
C ILE A 56 6.39 1.91 8.71
N ASP A 57 5.15 1.48 9.05
CA ASP A 57 4.27 0.68 8.21
C ASP A 57 3.10 1.56 7.75
N ILE A 58 3.09 1.90 6.47
CA ILE A 58 2.26 2.94 5.88
C ILE A 58 1.09 2.31 5.14
N GLY A 59 -0.15 2.68 5.51
CA GLY A 59 -1.36 2.06 5.01
C GLY A 59 -1.57 0.67 5.59
N ASN A 60 -1.19 0.48 6.86
CA ASN A 60 -1.14 -0.81 7.55
C ASN A 60 -2.52 -1.47 7.70
N GLY A 61 -3.59 -0.69 7.81
CA GLY A 61 -4.94 -1.23 7.99
C GLY A 61 -5.19 -1.98 9.29
N GLY A 62 -4.27 -1.90 10.26
CA GLY A 62 -4.32 -2.70 11.50
C GLY A 62 -3.95 -4.17 11.29
N VAL A 63 -3.27 -4.50 10.17
CA VAL A 63 -2.88 -5.86 9.79
C VAL A 63 -1.36 -5.96 9.74
N PHE A 64 -0.78 -6.86 10.51
CA PHE A 64 0.66 -7.10 10.57
C PHE A 64 0.97 -8.46 9.93
N ASP A 65 1.02 -8.50 8.61
CA ASP A 65 1.28 -9.71 7.83
C ASP A 65 2.78 -10.04 7.75
N TYR A 66 3.51 -9.91 8.88
CA TYR A 66 4.92 -10.23 8.99
C TYR A 66 5.30 -10.51 10.46
N ASP A 67 6.46 -11.06 10.70
CA ASP A 67 6.97 -11.31 12.06
C ASP A 67 7.42 -9.98 12.73
N THR A 68 6.56 -9.43 13.55
CA THR A 68 6.78 -8.15 14.24
C THR A 68 7.88 -8.22 15.30
N SER A 69 8.27 -9.42 15.74
CA SER A 69 9.36 -9.59 16.72
C SER A 69 10.76 -9.31 16.13
N LEU A 70 10.86 -9.21 14.80
CA LEU A 70 12.12 -8.94 14.09
C LEU A 70 12.54 -7.47 14.12
N VAL A 71 11.68 -6.57 14.60
CA VAL A 71 11.94 -5.13 14.68
C VAL A 71 11.77 -4.60 16.09
N THR A 72 12.48 -3.53 16.43
CA THR A 72 12.44 -2.96 17.78
C THR A 72 11.14 -2.20 18.03
N SER A 73 10.74 -1.36 17.08
CA SER A 73 9.51 -0.57 17.16
C SER A 73 8.81 -0.46 15.82
N ILE A 74 7.49 -0.38 15.84
CA ILE A 74 6.64 -0.21 14.67
C ILE A 74 5.75 1.03 14.86
N THR A 75 5.78 1.94 13.92
CA THR A 75 4.76 3.00 13.80
C THR A 75 3.86 2.64 12.62
N ALA A 76 2.66 2.14 12.91
CA ALA A 76 1.66 1.88 11.88
C ALA A 76 0.87 3.15 11.59
N VAL A 77 0.80 3.56 10.33
CA VAL A 77 0.09 4.77 9.88
C VAL A 77 -1.08 4.39 9.01
N ASP A 78 -2.27 4.85 9.38
CA ASP A 78 -3.47 4.71 8.54
C ASP A 78 -4.48 5.84 8.78
N LEU A 79 -5.42 6.00 7.83
CA LEU A 79 -6.43 7.06 7.86
C LEU A 79 -7.53 6.85 8.90
N PHE A 80 -7.73 5.63 9.40
CA PHE A 80 -8.87 5.31 10.26
C PHE A 80 -8.51 4.90 11.69
N PHE A 81 -7.26 5.07 12.12
CA PHE A 81 -6.86 4.61 13.45
C PHE A 81 -7.51 5.38 14.61
N ASP A 82 -7.96 6.62 14.42
CA ASP A 82 -8.73 7.35 15.44
C ASP A 82 -10.14 6.76 15.66
N ASP A 83 -10.65 6.00 14.69
CA ASP A 83 -11.95 5.33 14.80
C ASP A 83 -11.85 3.99 15.55
N LEU A 84 -10.63 3.52 15.84
CA LEU A 84 -10.40 2.28 16.59
C LEU A 84 -10.50 2.54 18.09
N THR A 85 -11.31 1.73 18.77
CA THR A 85 -11.39 1.78 20.24
C THR A 85 -10.08 1.27 20.88
N PRO A 86 -9.73 1.71 22.11
CA PRO A 86 -8.56 1.22 22.83
C PRO A 86 -8.51 -0.31 22.94
N ASP A 87 -9.68 -0.96 23.11
CA ASP A 87 -9.77 -2.43 23.18
C ASP A 87 -9.41 -3.11 21.85
N LEU A 88 -9.79 -2.52 20.71
CA LEU A 88 -9.43 -3.01 19.39
C LEU A 88 -7.94 -2.82 19.11
N LEU A 89 -7.38 -1.66 19.47
CA LEU A 89 -5.95 -1.43 19.37
C LEU A 89 -5.18 -2.45 20.21
N HIS A 90 -5.56 -2.67 21.46
CA HIS A 90 -4.89 -3.63 22.33
C HIS A 90 -4.99 -5.08 21.84
N ARG A 91 -6.09 -5.43 21.16
CA ARG A 91 -6.32 -6.77 20.60
C ARG A 91 -5.52 -7.06 19.34
N TYR A 92 -5.35 -6.08 18.46
CA TYR A 92 -4.80 -6.28 17.12
C TYR A 92 -3.37 -5.76 16.95
N PHE A 93 -2.91 -4.86 17.83
CA PHE A 93 -1.57 -4.30 17.74
C PHE A 93 -0.59 -5.11 18.59
N PRO A 94 0.58 -5.50 18.02
CA PRO A 94 1.65 -6.09 18.81
C PRO A 94 2.21 -5.08 19.81
N ALA A 95 2.81 -5.60 20.90
CA ALA A 95 3.28 -4.77 22.01
C ALA A 95 4.35 -3.73 21.63
N ASN A 96 5.10 -3.97 20.53
CA ASN A 96 6.11 -3.07 20.00
C ASN A 96 5.56 -2.14 18.89
N ALA A 97 4.24 -2.12 18.65
CA ALA A 97 3.62 -1.28 17.64
C ALA A 97 2.73 -0.19 18.25
N ARG A 98 2.75 0.98 17.63
CA ARG A 98 1.85 2.10 17.93
C ARG A 98 1.04 2.47 16.69
N ALA A 99 -0.24 2.80 16.92
CA ALA A 99 -1.10 3.39 15.90
C ALA A 99 -0.83 4.89 15.74
N ARG A 100 -0.84 5.36 14.51
CA ARG A 100 -0.71 6.77 14.17
C ARG A 100 -1.69 7.11 13.07
N GLN A 101 -2.72 7.89 13.39
CA GLN A 101 -3.63 8.40 12.37
C GLN A 101 -2.88 9.33 11.42
N GLY A 102 -3.00 9.06 10.11
CA GLY A 102 -2.37 9.88 9.10
C GLY A 102 -2.60 9.36 7.69
N SER A 103 -2.43 10.25 6.73
CA SER A 103 -2.48 9.92 5.32
C SER A 103 -1.11 9.48 4.81
N ALA A 104 -1.04 8.45 3.98
CA ALA A 104 0.16 8.09 3.23
C ALA A 104 0.66 9.25 2.33
N LEU A 105 -0.25 10.17 1.95
CA LEU A 105 0.08 11.34 1.14
C LEU A 105 0.64 12.52 1.96
N ALA A 106 0.58 12.45 3.30
CA ALA A 106 1.08 13.46 4.24
C ALA A 106 1.29 12.78 5.60
N ILE A 107 2.40 12.06 5.72
CA ILE A 107 2.72 11.26 6.92
C ILE A 107 3.01 12.20 8.09
N PRO A 108 2.31 12.06 9.26
CA PRO A 108 2.42 12.97 10.39
C PRO A 108 3.64 12.65 11.27
N GLU A 109 4.77 12.34 10.64
CA GLU A 109 6.05 12.06 11.28
C GLU A 109 7.14 12.97 10.70
N GLN A 110 8.20 13.22 11.47
CA GLN A 110 9.29 14.10 11.06
C GLN A 110 10.19 13.42 10.02
N ASP A 111 11.00 14.22 9.35
CA ASP A 111 12.01 13.73 8.41
C ASP A 111 13.06 12.88 9.12
N GLY A 112 13.50 11.82 8.50
CA GLY A 112 14.67 11.07 8.94
C GLY A 112 14.52 10.32 10.28
N GLN A 113 13.35 9.78 10.59
CA GLN A 113 13.09 9.09 11.86
C GLN A 113 13.24 7.56 11.80
N PHE A 114 13.04 6.96 10.63
CA PHE A 114 12.88 5.50 10.53
C PHE A 114 14.02 4.85 9.76
N ASP A 115 14.39 3.64 10.19
CA ASP A 115 15.38 2.81 9.49
C ASP A 115 14.78 2.17 8.25
N MET A 116 13.47 1.86 8.30
CA MET A 116 12.74 1.27 7.19
C MET A 116 11.32 1.83 7.10
N ALA A 117 10.89 2.09 5.86
CA ALA A 117 9.50 2.33 5.53
C ALA A 117 8.96 1.13 4.75
N LEU A 118 7.78 0.66 5.12
CA LEU A 118 7.07 -0.45 4.51
C LEU A 118 5.74 0.03 3.94
N MET A 119 5.44 -0.37 2.72
CA MET A 119 4.12 -0.23 2.09
C MET A 119 3.70 -1.58 1.55
N VAL A 120 2.56 -2.11 1.99
CA VAL A 120 2.06 -3.41 1.54
C VAL A 120 0.69 -3.23 0.91
N MET A 121 0.58 -3.53 -0.39
CA MET A 121 -0.68 -3.46 -1.13
C MET A 121 -1.41 -2.11 -0.96
N LEU A 122 -0.67 -1.02 -0.95
CA LEU A 122 -1.21 0.31 -0.67
C LEU A 122 -1.40 1.15 -1.94
N LEU A 123 -0.41 1.16 -2.86
CA LEU A 123 -0.37 2.15 -3.93
C LEU A 123 -1.58 2.07 -4.86
N HIS A 124 -2.08 0.86 -5.13
CA HIS A 124 -3.26 0.67 -5.98
C HIS A 124 -4.56 1.18 -5.33
N HIS A 125 -4.60 1.38 -4.01
CA HIS A 125 -5.72 1.99 -3.29
C HIS A 125 -5.69 3.52 -3.29
N LEU A 126 -4.60 4.14 -3.73
CA LEU A 126 -4.46 5.59 -3.83
C LEU A 126 -5.04 6.14 -5.15
N ALA A 127 -6.04 5.43 -5.70
CA ALA A 127 -6.69 5.81 -6.95
C ALA A 127 -7.32 7.21 -6.85
N GLY A 128 -7.07 8.03 -7.87
CA GLY A 128 -7.72 9.31 -8.11
C GLY A 128 -8.84 9.18 -9.15
N ASP A 129 -9.24 10.32 -9.71
CA ASP A 129 -10.31 10.37 -10.71
C ASP A 129 -9.89 9.76 -12.06
N ASP A 130 -8.59 9.72 -12.33
CA ASP A 130 -7.99 9.13 -13.54
C ASP A 130 -6.65 8.47 -13.19
N TRP A 131 -6.03 7.83 -14.20
CA TRP A 131 -4.76 7.14 -14.03
C TRP A 131 -3.61 8.10 -13.66
N LEU A 132 -3.64 9.34 -14.16
CA LEU A 132 -2.59 10.33 -13.90
C LEU A 132 -2.64 10.84 -12.47
N SER A 133 -3.83 11.17 -11.97
CA SER A 133 -4.05 11.55 -10.57
C SER A 133 -3.74 10.38 -9.63
N SER A 134 -4.08 9.15 -10.01
CA SER A 134 -3.71 7.93 -9.28
C SER A 134 -2.18 7.79 -9.18
N TRP A 135 -1.47 8.00 -10.29
CA TRP A 135 -0.01 7.97 -10.30
C TRP A 135 0.62 9.10 -9.47
N HIS A 136 0.08 10.32 -9.53
CA HIS A 136 0.53 11.41 -8.66
C HIS A 136 0.36 11.10 -7.17
N ASN A 137 -0.75 10.47 -6.79
CA ASN A 137 -0.96 10.02 -5.41
C ASN A 137 0.07 8.96 -5.00
N ALA A 138 0.30 7.96 -5.84
CA ALA A 138 1.32 6.93 -5.60
C ALA A 138 2.73 7.56 -5.45
N GLN A 139 3.12 8.48 -6.35
CA GLN A 139 4.38 9.20 -6.26
C GLN A 139 4.49 10.01 -4.96
N ARG A 140 3.42 10.68 -4.56
CA ARG A 140 3.39 11.47 -3.34
C ARG A 140 3.57 10.59 -2.11
N ALA A 141 2.89 9.44 -2.03
CA ALA A 141 3.05 8.48 -0.94
C ALA A 141 4.48 7.93 -0.87
N ILE A 142 5.08 7.57 -2.01
CA ILE A 142 6.47 7.11 -2.08
C ILE A 142 7.42 8.23 -1.61
N ASN A 143 7.15 9.49 -1.98
CA ASN A 143 7.97 10.62 -1.57
C ASN A 143 7.88 10.88 -0.05
N GLU A 144 6.72 10.75 0.54
CA GLU A 144 6.52 10.86 1.98
C GLU A 144 7.22 9.73 2.75
N ALA A 145 7.10 8.47 2.27
CA ALA A 145 7.85 7.35 2.83
C ALA A 145 9.37 7.59 2.76
N TRP A 146 9.83 8.15 1.66
CA TRP A 146 11.25 8.51 1.50
C TRP A 146 11.69 9.62 2.44
N ARG A 147 10.83 10.62 2.66
CA ARG A 147 11.11 11.76 3.56
C ARG A 147 11.38 11.30 4.99
N VAL A 148 10.54 10.41 5.51
CA VAL A 148 10.63 9.96 6.90
C VAL A 148 11.77 8.96 7.17
N LEU A 149 12.42 8.43 6.12
CA LEU A 149 13.59 7.57 6.25
C LEU A 149 14.84 8.35 6.67
N ARG A 150 15.61 7.77 7.58
CA ARG A 150 16.98 8.20 7.90
C ARG A 150 17.89 8.14 6.69
N PRO A 151 19.01 8.88 6.66
CA PRO A 151 20.13 8.52 5.81
C PRO A 151 20.47 7.02 6.02
N THR A 152 20.80 6.32 4.94
CA THR A 152 21.02 4.86 4.92
C THR A 152 19.77 4.00 5.19
N GLY A 153 18.62 4.60 5.46
CA GLY A 153 17.35 3.91 5.59
C GLY A 153 16.87 3.29 4.27
N ARG A 154 15.90 2.40 4.34
CA ARG A 154 15.38 1.70 3.16
C ARG A 154 13.86 1.74 3.07
N LEU A 155 13.36 1.81 1.84
CA LEU A 155 11.96 1.67 1.50
C LEU A 155 11.73 0.29 0.91
N LEU A 156 10.76 -0.45 1.45
CA LEU A 156 10.23 -1.68 0.86
C LEU A 156 8.77 -1.47 0.48
N ILE A 157 8.48 -1.66 -0.80
CA ILE A 157 7.13 -1.67 -1.34
C ILE A 157 6.81 -3.09 -1.80
N VAL A 158 5.74 -3.67 -1.28
CA VAL A 158 5.16 -4.92 -1.78
C VAL A 158 3.83 -4.59 -2.43
N GLU A 159 3.73 -4.77 -3.76
CA GLU A 159 2.59 -4.24 -4.50
C GLU A 159 2.07 -5.20 -5.57
N SER A 160 0.76 -5.12 -5.82
CA SER A 160 0.10 -5.74 -6.95
C SER A 160 0.32 -4.89 -8.21
N CYS A 161 1.11 -5.41 -9.13
CA CYS A 161 1.46 -4.74 -10.38
C CYS A 161 0.86 -5.46 -11.59
N VAL A 162 0.77 -4.75 -12.69
CA VAL A 162 0.31 -5.31 -13.98
C VAL A 162 1.38 -5.18 -15.05
N PRO A 163 1.40 -6.07 -16.07
CA PRO A 163 2.30 -5.90 -17.21
C PRO A 163 1.95 -4.65 -18.01
N TRP A 164 2.94 -4.06 -18.69
CA TRP A 164 2.75 -2.87 -19.54
C TRP A 164 1.62 -2.99 -20.55
N TRP A 165 1.49 -4.14 -21.20
CA TRP A 165 0.44 -4.34 -22.21
C TRP A 165 -0.96 -4.24 -21.60
N PHE A 166 -1.14 -4.72 -20.36
CA PHE A 166 -2.43 -4.62 -19.65
C PHE A 166 -2.68 -3.18 -19.20
N PHE A 167 -1.67 -2.51 -18.64
CA PHE A 167 -1.75 -1.11 -18.25
C PHE A 167 -2.17 -0.20 -19.42
N GLN A 168 -1.62 -0.42 -20.63
CA GLN A 168 -2.00 0.34 -21.81
C GLN A 168 -3.47 0.14 -22.24
N ILE A 169 -4.05 -1.01 -21.94
CA ILE A 169 -5.46 -1.30 -22.17
C ILE A 169 -6.34 -0.70 -21.07
N GLU A 170 -5.93 -0.87 -19.81
CA GLU A 170 -6.67 -0.40 -18.65
C GLU A 170 -6.75 1.13 -18.58
N GLN A 171 -5.66 1.82 -18.92
CA GLN A 171 -5.54 3.26 -18.85
C GLN A 171 -6.68 4.02 -19.53
N PRO A 172 -7.01 3.80 -20.83
CA PRO A 172 -8.11 4.48 -21.50
C PRO A 172 -9.49 4.00 -21.03
N LEU A 173 -9.59 2.77 -20.50
CA LEU A 173 -10.85 2.19 -20.05
C LEU A 173 -11.16 2.48 -18.59
N PHE A 174 -10.19 3.02 -17.84
CA PHE A 174 -10.32 3.23 -16.38
C PHE A 174 -11.58 4.00 -16.00
N LEU A 175 -11.89 5.09 -16.71
CA LEU A 175 -13.09 5.90 -16.44
C LEU A 175 -14.41 5.13 -16.65
N ILE A 176 -14.42 4.19 -17.60
CA ILE A 176 -15.60 3.37 -17.90
C ILE A 176 -15.70 2.23 -16.87
N LEU A 177 -14.58 1.55 -16.62
CA LEU A 177 -14.51 0.42 -15.69
C LEU A 177 -14.76 0.86 -14.25
N SER A 178 -14.22 2.00 -13.82
CA SER A 178 -14.41 2.52 -12.47
C SER A 178 -15.88 2.84 -12.17
N LYS A 179 -16.61 3.41 -13.14
CA LYS A 179 -18.05 3.65 -13.00
C LYS A 179 -18.88 2.37 -12.92
N LEU A 180 -18.53 1.36 -13.74
CA LEU A 180 -19.20 0.05 -13.74
C LEU A 180 -18.91 -0.72 -12.45
N VAL A 181 -17.65 -0.80 -12.04
CA VAL A 181 -17.22 -1.52 -10.84
C VAL A 181 -17.75 -0.86 -9.57
N GLY A 182 -17.64 0.47 -9.46
CA GLY A 182 -18.12 1.22 -8.31
C GLY A 182 -19.64 1.13 -8.10
N SER A 183 -20.43 1.02 -9.19
CA SER A 183 -21.89 0.91 -9.10
C SER A 183 -22.39 -0.52 -8.80
N VAL A 184 -21.62 -1.55 -9.18
CA VAL A 184 -22.06 -2.97 -9.12
C VAL A 184 -21.45 -3.71 -7.94
N LEU A 185 -20.19 -3.42 -7.58
CA LEU A 185 -19.44 -4.27 -6.63
C LEU A 185 -19.25 -3.64 -5.25
N SER A 186 -19.63 -2.39 -5.02
CA SER A 186 -19.35 -1.66 -3.75
C SER A 186 -17.88 -1.78 -3.30
N HIS A 187 -16.98 -2.08 -4.23
CA HIS A 187 -15.55 -2.26 -3.97
C HIS A 187 -14.82 -0.94 -4.22
N PRO A 188 -13.80 -0.61 -3.42
CA PRO A 188 -12.97 0.56 -3.67
C PRO A 188 -12.40 0.55 -5.09
N ILE A 189 -12.35 1.72 -5.72
CA ILE A 189 -11.67 1.87 -7.01
C ILE A 189 -10.19 1.67 -6.77
N THR A 190 -9.58 0.74 -7.52
CA THR A 190 -8.15 0.46 -7.47
C THR A 190 -7.53 0.66 -8.85
N PHE A 191 -6.27 1.07 -8.90
CA PHE A 191 -5.52 1.22 -10.14
C PHE A 191 -4.11 0.64 -9.98
N GLN A 192 -3.79 -0.42 -10.74
CA GLN A 192 -2.49 -1.06 -10.67
C GLN A 192 -1.50 -0.41 -11.65
N PHE A 193 -0.24 -0.31 -11.22
CA PHE A 193 0.85 0.21 -12.01
C PHE A 193 1.81 -0.91 -12.44
N PRO A 194 2.49 -0.76 -13.60
CA PRO A 194 3.66 -1.59 -13.91
C PRO A 194 4.77 -1.40 -12.86
N VAL A 195 5.46 -2.48 -12.50
CA VAL A 195 6.54 -2.43 -11.52
C VAL A 195 7.65 -1.46 -11.94
N GLU A 196 7.90 -1.36 -13.25
CA GLU A 196 8.90 -0.45 -13.83
C GLU A 196 8.58 1.02 -13.53
N MET A 197 7.31 1.42 -13.55
CA MET A 197 6.92 2.81 -13.22
C MET A 197 7.31 3.18 -11.78
N ILE A 198 7.08 2.26 -10.84
CA ILE A 198 7.43 2.46 -9.43
C ILE A 198 8.95 2.46 -9.27
N ALA A 199 9.63 1.47 -9.86
CA ALA A 199 11.08 1.35 -9.80
C ALA A 199 11.79 2.56 -10.43
N ASP A 200 11.33 3.05 -11.59
CA ASP A 200 11.92 4.21 -12.26
C ASP A 200 11.70 5.50 -11.46
N HIS A 201 10.58 5.63 -10.75
CA HIS A 201 10.38 6.75 -9.84
C HIS A 201 11.41 6.74 -8.70
N LEU A 202 11.70 5.58 -8.13
CA LEU A 202 12.70 5.39 -7.08
C LEU A 202 14.14 5.57 -7.59
N ARG A 203 14.46 5.12 -8.81
CA ARG A 203 15.79 5.29 -9.45
C ARG A 203 16.20 6.75 -9.65
N LYS A 204 15.24 7.68 -9.65
CA LYS A 204 15.54 9.12 -9.67
C LYS A 204 16.19 9.61 -8.37
N ARG A 205 16.13 8.84 -7.29
CA ARG A 205 16.58 9.22 -5.94
C ARG A 205 17.53 8.21 -5.30
N SER A 206 17.58 7.00 -5.79
CA SER A 206 18.41 5.91 -5.28
C SER A 206 19.16 5.23 -6.42
N GLN A 207 20.44 5.00 -6.20
CA GLN A 207 21.27 4.19 -7.10
C GLN A 207 21.04 2.69 -6.88
N HIS A 208 20.47 2.29 -5.73
CA HIS A 208 20.24 0.91 -5.33
C HIS A 208 18.74 0.63 -5.25
N VAL A 209 18.14 0.31 -6.40
CA VAL A 209 16.76 -0.13 -6.52
C VAL A 209 16.72 -1.55 -7.05
N THR A 210 16.15 -2.46 -6.29
CA THR A 210 15.96 -3.86 -6.67
C THR A 210 14.49 -4.19 -6.79
N THR A 211 14.14 -5.07 -7.71
CA THR A 211 12.78 -5.59 -7.89
C THR A 211 12.82 -7.10 -7.87
N GLN A 212 11.89 -7.71 -7.15
CA GLN A 212 11.78 -9.17 -7.05
C GLN A 212 10.32 -9.56 -7.19
N GLN A 213 10.02 -10.45 -8.12
CA GLN A 213 8.69 -11.00 -8.24
C GLN A 213 8.45 -12.00 -7.11
N ILE A 214 7.33 -11.82 -6.39
CA ILE A 214 6.90 -12.71 -5.32
C ILE A 214 5.95 -13.74 -5.93
N ALA A 215 6.18 -15.02 -5.62
CA ALA A 215 5.35 -16.09 -6.13
C ALA A 215 3.88 -15.91 -5.70
N LYS A 216 2.99 -15.90 -6.67
CA LYS A 216 1.56 -15.95 -6.41
C LYS A 216 1.18 -17.36 -5.94
N GLY A 217 0.31 -17.46 -4.93
CA GLY A 217 -0.35 -18.71 -4.60
C GLY A 217 -1.33 -19.15 -5.70
N LYS A 218 -2.15 -20.15 -5.43
CA LYS A 218 -3.18 -20.63 -6.37
C LYS A 218 -4.24 -19.58 -6.69
N TYR A 219 -4.45 -18.64 -5.77
CA TYR A 219 -5.47 -17.61 -5.86
C TYR A 219 -4.91 -16.25 -5.47
N VAL A 220 -5.47 -15.20 -6.08
CA VAL A 220 -5.29 -13.79 -5.69
C VAL A 220 -6.64 -13.18 -5.39
N LEU A 221 -6.64 -12.11 -4.60
CA LEU A 221 -7.84 -11.31 -4.36
C LEU A 221 -7.90 -10.21 -5.42
N GLN A 222 -8.99 -10.15 -6.16
CA GLN A 222 -9.24 -9.10 -7.15
C GLN A 222 -10.72 -8.71 -7.10
N PHE A 223 -11.01 -7.41 -6.96
CA PHE A 223 -12.38 -6.88 -6.81
C PHE A 223 -13.18 -7.53 -5.66
N GLY A 224 -12.51 -7.92 -4.56
CA GLY A 224 -13.15 -8.63 -3.45
C GLY A 224 -13.42 -10.13 -3.69
N PHE A 225 -13.06 -10.68 -4.86
CA PHE A 225 -13.24 -12.08 -5.21
C PHE A 225 -11.92 -12.86 -5.24
N LYS A 226 -11.99 -14.12 -4.84
CA LYS A 226 -10.89 -15.08 -4.94
C LYS A 226 -10.79 -15.62 -6.36
N ILE A 227 -9.81 -15.15 -7.12
CA ILE A 227 -9.62 -15.52 -8.54
C ILE A 227 -8.40 -16.43 -8.67
N PRO A 228 -8.46 -17.52 -9.48
CA PRO A 228 -7.27 -18.31 -9.79
C PRO A 228 -6.17 -17.42 -10.36
N SER A 229 -4.95 -17.52 -9.81
CA SER A 229 -3.85 -16.62 -10.16
C SER A 229 -3.43 -16.68 -11.63
N MET A 230 -3.72 -17.79 -12.31
CA MET A 230 -3.46 -17.97 -13.73
C MET A 230 -4.43 -17.17 -14.64
N LEU A 231 -5.59 -16.75 -14.11
CA LEU A 231 -6.62 -16.02 -14.87
C LEU A 231 -6.52 -14.49 -14.69
N THR A 232 -5.54 -14.01 -13.96
CA THR A 232 -5.35 -12.58 -13.71
C THR A 232 -3.99 -12.10 -14.22
N PRO A 233 -3.90 -10.89 -14.82
CA PRO A 233 -2.62 -10.29 -15.21
C PRO A 233 -1.83 -9.78 -14.00
N ILE A 234 -2.43 -9.72 -12.81
CA ILE A 234 -1.79 -9.21 -11.60
C ILE A 234 -0.56 -10.03 -11.24
N GLN A 235 0.51 -9.34 -10.93
CA GLN A 235 1.79 -9.87 -10.46
C GLN A 235 2.11 -9.18 -9.14
N ILE A 236 2.67 -9.93 -8.18
CA ILE A 236 3.10 -9.37 -6.90
C ILE A 236 4.60 -9.10 -6.97
N TRP A 237 4.98 -7.89 -6.62
CA TRP A 237 6.38 -7.46 -6.66
C TRP A 237 6.82 -6.86 -5.34
N GLY A 238 8.01 -7.23 -4.90
CA GLY A 238 8.77 -6.51 -3.89
C GLY A 238 9.73 -5.54 -4.58
N ILE A 239 9.71 -4.28 -4.17
CA ILE A 239 10.55 -3.21 -4.69
C ILE A 239 11.28 -2.61 -3.50
N GLU A 240 12.60 -2.68 -3.50
CA GLU A 240 13.43 -2.20 -2.40
C GLU A 240 14.38 -1.10 -2.91
N ALA A 241 14.44 0.00 -2.17
CA ALA A 241 15.31 1.13 -2.48
C ALA A 241 16.02 1.62 -1.21
N TYR A 242 17.30 1.98 -1.33
CA TYR A 242 18.12 2.46 -0.22
C TYR A 242 18.37 3.96 -0.36
N LYS A 243 18.18 4.69 0.74
CA LYS A 243 18.46 6.11 0.82
C LYS A 243 19.96 6.30 0.99
N SER A 244 20.59 7.08 0.09
CA SER A 244 21.99 7.44 0.23
C SER A 244 22.20 8.37 1.44
N GLU A 245 23.44 8.49 1.90
CA GLU A 245 23.86 9.47 2.89
C GLU A 245 23.61 10.92 2.44
#